data_d4b0d6f86f5d2bc8ae295eb1b21e7e05
#
_entry.id   d4b0d6f86f5d2bc8ae295eb1b21e7e05
#
_cell.length_a   1.000
_cell.length_b   1.000
_cell.length_c   1.000
_cell.angle_alpha   90.00
_cell.angle_beta   90.00
_cell.angle_gamma   90.00
#
_symmetry.space_group_name_H-M   'P 1'
#
loop_
_entity.id
_entity.type
_entity.pdbx_description
1 polymer ?
#
loop_
_entity_poly.entity_id
_entity_poly.type
_entity_poly.pdbx_seq_one_letter_code
_entity_poly.pdbx_strand_id
1 'polypeptide(L)'
;MKSLVTGAGGFIGGHLVAKLISDGHEVRAVDCKPLDEWYQIHDGAENIQGDCSLLETAREVSQGMQHVYNLAADMGGMGFIENNKALCMLTVLTSTHMLMAARDAGVERFFYSSSACVYAADHQTSADVVALREEDAYPAQPEDGYG
;
A
#
# COMPACT_ATOMS: atom_id res chain seq x y z
N MET A 1 -19.98 0.38 -3.98
CA MET A 1 -18.88 1.29 -4.37
C MET A 1 -17.81 0.48 -5.09
N LYS A 2 -17.09 1.11 -6.05
CA LYS A 2 -15.99 0.47 -6.77
C LYS A 2 -14.67 0.77 -6.08
N SER A 3 -13.98 -0.29 -5.64
CA SER A 3 -12.75 -0.18 -4.84
C SER A 3 -11.61 -0.94 -5.48
N LEU A 4 -10.46 -0.28 -5.61
CA LEU A 4 -9.19 -0.87 -6.02
C LEU A 4 -8.34 -1.15 -4.78
N VAL A 5 -7.77 -2.36 -4.70
CA VAL A 5 -6.76 -2.73 -3.71
C VAL A 5 -5.49 -3.12 -4.46
N THR A 6 -4.40 -2.38 -4.28
CA THR A 6 -3.08 -2.79 -4.77
C THR A 6 -2.32 -3.52 -3.67
N GLY A 7 -1.42 -4.43 -4.01
CA GLY A 7 -0.81 -5.35 -3.03
C GLY A 7 -1.80 -6.40 -2.52
N ALA A 8 -2.83 -6.70 -3.33
CA ALA A 8 -3.93 -7.59 -2.95
C ALA A 8 -3.50 -9.05 -2.74
N GLY A 9 -2.43 -9.49 -3.41
CA GLY A 9 -1.84 -10.81 -3.24
C GLY A 9 -1.06 -10.99 -1.93
N GLY A 10 -0.89 -9.91 -1.15
CA GLY A 10 -0.28 -9.94 0.17
C GLY A 10 -1.26 -10.31 1.29
N PHE A 11 -0.73 -10.50 2.51
CA PHE A 11 -1.54 -10.87 3.69
C PHE A 11 -2.62 -9.83 4.00
N ILE A 12 -2.23 -8.56 4.17
CA ILE A 12 -3.16 -7.47 4.52
C ILE A 12 -4.13 -7.21 3.36
N GLY A 13 -3.60 -7.17 2.11
CA GLY A 13 -4.39 -6.92 0.92
C GLY A 13 -5.49 -7.96 0.72
N GLY A 14 -5.17 -9.26 0.84
CA GLY A 14 -6.15 -10.33 0.72
C GLY A 14 -7.28 -10.24 1.75
N HIS A 15 -6.97 -9.95 3.02
CA HIS A 15 -7.98 -9.75 4.05
C HIS A 15 -8.85 -8.50 3.81
N LEU A 16 -8.24 -7.41 3.32
CA LEU A 16 -8.99 -6.19 2.96
C LEU A 16 -9.96 -6.46 1.80
N VAL A 17 -9.52 -7.18 0.76
CA VAL A 17 -10.39 -7.59 -0.35
C VAL A 17 -11.61 -8.36 0.16
N ALA A 18 -11.40 -9.37 1.02
CA ALA A 18 -12.49 -10.13 1.63
C ALA A 18 -13.48 -9.22 2.37
N LYS A 19 -12.96 -8.29 3.16
CA LYS A 19 -13.79 -7.34 3.94
C LYS A 19 -14.61 -6.44 3.03
N LEU A 20 -13.99 -5.84 2.02
CA LEU A 20 -14.69 -4.96 1.07
C LEU A 20 -15.78 -5.68 0.29
N ILE A 21 -15.55 -6.93 -0.14
CA ILE A 21 -16.59 -7.75 -0.78
C ILE A 21 -17.75 -7.97 0.19
N SER A 22 -17.46 -8.31 1.46
CA SER A 22 -18.50 -8.54 2.47
C SER A 22 -19.33 -7.28 2.77
N ASP A 23 -18.74 -6.10 2.58
CA ASP A 23 -19.40 -4.80 2.72
C ASP A 23 -20.17 -4.37 1.45
N GLY A 24 -20.21 -5.22 0.44
CA GLY A 24 -20.96 -4.99 -0.80
C GLY A 24 -20.24 -4.08 -1.79
N HIS A 25 -18.91 -4.00 -1.72
CA HIS A 25 -18.11 -3.31 -2.74
C HIS A 25 -17.89 -4.21 -3.96
N GLU A 26 -17.84 -3.60 -5.14
CA GLU A 26 -17.26 -4.17 -6.34
C GLU A 26 -15.76 -3.95 -6.28
N VAL A 27 -14.97 -5.03 -6.18
CA VAL A 27 -13.54 -4.94 -5.85
C VAL A 27 -12.68 -5.36 -7.03
N ARG A 28 -11.70 -4.52 -7.36
CA ARG A 28 -10.56 -4.85 -8.22
C ARG A 28 -9.35 -5.07 -7.33
N ALA A 29 -8.74 -6.25 -7.41
CA ALA A 29 -7.61 -6.69 -6.63
C ALA A 29 -6.38 -6.83 -7.56
N VAL A 30 -5.29 -6.13 -7.26
CA VAL A 30 -4.10 -6.08 -8.13
C VAL A 30 -2.84 -6.37 -7.34
N ASP A 31 -1.98 -7.24 -7.88
CA ASP A 31 -0.63 -7.49 -7.35
C ASP A 31 0.31 -7.86 -8.50
N CYS A 32 1.61 -7.59 -8.35
CA CYS A 32 2.61 -7.96 -9.34
C CYS A 32 2.91 -9.47 -9.35
N LYS A 33 2.59 -10.18 -8.26
CA LYS A 33 2.79 -11.62 -8.15
C LYS A 33 1.86 -12.39 -9.09
N PRO A 34 2.30 -13.56 -9.60
CA PRO A 34 1.41 -14.51 -10.22
C PRO A 34 0.24 -14.88 -9.29
N LEU A 35 -0.95 -15.11 -9.85
CA LEU A 35 -2.17 -15.36 -9.06
C LEU A 35 -2.05 -16.58 -8.13
N ASP A 36 -1.32 -17.60 -8.53
CA ASP A 36 -1.08 -18.83 -7.76
C ASP A 36 -0.13 -18.62 -6.56
N GLU A 37 0.55 -17.46 -6.50
CA GLU A 37 1.40 -17.05 -5.36
C GLU A 37 0.69 -16.08 -4.39
N TRP A 38 -0.59 -15.73 -4.65
CA TRP A 38 -1.32 -14.85 -3.76
C TRP A 38 -1.68 -15.57 -2.46
N TYR A 39 -1.57 -14.83 -1.34
CA TYR A 39 -1.95 -15.34 -0.02
C TYR A 39 -3.42 -15.77 0.02
N GLN A 40 -4.30 -14.99 -0.61
CA GLN A 40 -5.72 -15.29 -0.80
C GLN A 40 -6.17 -14.78 -2.17
N ILE A 41 -7.03 -15.57 -2.83
CA ILE A 41 -7.79 -15.17 -4.02
C ILE A 41 -9.27 -15.21 -3.67
N HIS A 42 -10.01 -14.23 -4.13
CA HIS A 42 -11.45 -14.12 -3.89
C HIS A 42 -12.20 -14.06 -5.23
N ASP A 43 -13.06 -15.05 -5.49
CA ASP A 43 -13.87 -15.12 -6.72
C ASP A 43 -14.84 -13.92 -6.88
N GLY A 44 -15.16 -13.24 -5.78
CA GLY A 44 -15.99 -12.02 -5.79
C GLY A 44 -15.25 -10.75 -6.19
N ALA A 45 -13.93 -10.82 -6.50
CA ALA A 45 -13.13 -9.71 -6.96
C ALA A 45 -12.64 -9.91 -8.40
N GLU A 46 -12.39 -8.81 -9.11
CA GLU A 46 -11.63 -8.81 -10.35
C GLU A 46 -10.14 -8.91 -9.98
N ASN A 47 -9.55 -10.12 -10.06
CA ASN A 47 -8.16 -10.38 -9.69
C ASN A 47 -7.24 -10.20 -10.88
N ILE A 48 -6.29 -9.27 -10.80
CA ILE A 48 -5.40 -8.88 -11.89
C ILE A 48 -3.94 -9.03 -11.44
N GLN A 49 -3.15 -9.77 -12.22
CA GLN A 49 -1.71 -9.69 -12.13
C GLN A 49 -1.22 -8.44 -12.86
N GLY A 50 -0.65 -7.47 -12.13
CA GLY A 50 -0.18 -6.21 -12.71
C GLY A 50 0.83 -5.49 -11.84
N ASP A 51 1.86 -4.94 -12.47
CA ASP A 51 2.90 -4.16 -11.80
C ASP A 51 2.52 -2.68 -11.77
N CYS A 52 2.08 -2.18 -10.62
CA CYS A 52 1.70 -0.79 -10.41
C CYS A 52 2.90 0.18 -10.35
N SER A 53 4.13 -0.30 -10.40
CA SER A 53 5.30 0.55 -10.63
C SER A 53 5.35 1.10 -12.07
N LEU A 54 4.60 0.49 -13.00
CA LEU A 54 4.42 0.97 -14.35
C LEU A 54 3.21 1.91 -14.41
N LEU A 55 3.44 3.15 -14.84
CA LEU A 55 2.39 4.18 -14.89
C LEU A 55 1.19 3.78 -15.77
N GLU A 56 1.43 3.02 -16.83
CA GLU A 56 0.38 2.53 -17.73
C GLU A 56 -0.55 1.58 -16.99
N THR A 57 0.01 0.58 -16.28
CA THR A 57 -0.76 -0.35 -15.43
C THR A 57 -1.53 0.41 -14.36
N ALA A 58 -0.86 1.35 -13.65
CA ALA A 58 -1.50 2.15 -12.63
C ALA A 58 -2.73 2.92 -13.18
N ARG A 59 -2.62 3.49 -14.37
CA ARG A 59 -3.73 4.16 -15.06
C ARG A 59 -4.85 3.21 -15.43
N GLU A 60 -4.54 2.06 -16.01
CA GLU A 60 -5.52 1.06 -16.42
C GLU A 60 -6.34 0.56 -15.23
N VAL A 61 -5.67 0.15 -14.14
CA VAL A 61 -6.35 -0.42 -12.98
C VAL A 61 -7.16 0.61 -12.18
N SER A 62 -6.82 1.90 -12.29
CA SER A 62 -7.54 2.98 -11.60
C SER A 62 -8.81 3.42 -12.33
N GLN A 63 -9.00 3.05 -13.61
CA GLN A 63 -10.16 3.49 -14.37
C GLN A 63 -11.48 3.01 -13.79
N GLY A 64 -12.38 3.96 -13.57
CA GLY A 64 -13.72 3.71 -13.04
C GLY A 64 -13.80 3.35 -11.57
N MET A 65 -12.69 3.46 -10.84
CA MET A 65 -12.65 3.23 -9.40
C MET A 65 -13.04 4.49 -8.63
N GLN A 66 -13.75 4.32 -7.51
CA GLN A 66 -14.12 5.38 -6.59
C GLN A 66 -13.15 5.49 -5.43
N HIS A 67 -12.72 4.36 -4.89
CA HIS A 67 -11.77 4.29 -3.79
C HIS A 67 -10.54 3.48 -4.20
N VAL A 68 -9.36 3.94 -3.79
CA VAL A 68 -8.08 3.23 -3.96
C VAL A 68 -7.45 2.98 -2.59
N TYR A 69 -7.11 1.74 -2.32
CA TYR A 69 -6.34 1.30 -1.16
C TYR A 69 -4.96 0.87 -1.65
N ASN A 70 -3.98 1.76 -1.51
CA ASN A 70 -2.63 1.51 -1.98
C ASN A 70 -1.81 0.83 -0.88
N LEU A 71 -1.70 -0.51 -0.98
CA LEU A 71 -0.92 -1.35 -0.08
C LEU A 71 0.30 -1.99 -0.78
N ALA A 72 0.47 -1.73 -2.07
CA ALA A 72 1.60 -2.25 -2.83
C ALA A 72 2.90 -1.61 -2.34
N ALA A 73 3.80 -2.42 -1.84
CA ALA A 73 5.12 -2.02 -1.38
C ALA A 73 6.07 -3.23 -1.37
N ASP A 74 7.35 -2.98 -1.63
CA ASP A 74 8.41 -3.93 -1.32
C ASP A 74 8.69 -3.86 0.17
N MET A 75 8.19 -4.85 0.91
CA MET A 75 8.21 -4.88 2.37
C MET A 75 9.05 -6.03 2.90
N GLY A 76 9.79 -5.73 3.96
CA GLY A 76 10.54 -6.72 4.73
C GLY A 76 10.77 -6.24 6.15
N GLY A 77 11.39 -7.07 6.99
CA GLY A 77 11.86 -6.63 8.32
C GLY A 77 13.01 -5.63 8.20
N MET A 78 13.42 -5.01 9.33
CA MET A 78 14.48 -3.98 9.38
C MET A 78 15.74 -4.41 8.62
N GLY A 79 16.19 -5.66 8.76
CA GLY A 79 17.35 -6.15 8.03
C GLY A 79 17.18 -6.19 6.51
N PHE A 80 15.97 -6.38 6.00
CA PHE A 80 15.70 -6.27 4.57
C PHE A 80 15.82 -4.81 4.10
N ILE A 81 15.21 -3.88 4.83
CA ILE A 81 15.18 -2.45 4.51
C ILE A 81 16.59 -1.88 4.48
N GLU A 82 17.39 -2.15 5.51
CA GLU A 82 18.79 -1.69 5.62
C GLU A 82 19.66 -2.13 4.43
N ASN A 83 19.44 -3.35 3.94
CA ASN A 83 20.25 -3.95 2.88
C ASN A 83 19.67 -3.72 1.47
N ASN A 84 18.45 -3.22 1.35
CA ASN A 84 17.74 -3.09 0.07
C ASN A 84 17.14 -1.69 -0.15
N LYS A 85 17.84 -0.64 0.27
CA LYS A 85 17.35 0.76 0.16
C LYS A 85 16.89 1.14 -1.25
N ALA A 86 17.56 0.65 -2.28
CA ALA A 86 17.18 0.90 -3.67
C ALA A 86 15.82 0.28 -4.04
N LEU A 87 15.51 -0.92 -3.53
CA LEU A 87 14.21 -1.55 -3.73
C LEU A 87 13.10 -0.79 -2.98
N CYS A 88 13.39 -0.31 -1.77
CA CYS A 88 12.44 0.52 -1.01
C CYS A 88 12.05 1.79 -1.78
N MET A 89 12.95 2.37 -2.58
CA MET A 89 12.63 3.52 -3.44
C MET A 89 11.63 3.19 -4.56
N LEU A 90 11.54 1.94 -5.01
CA LEU A 90 10.52 1.52 -5.97
C LEU A 90 9.11 1.62 -5.38
N THR A 91 8.97 1.46 -4.08
CA THR A 91 7.72 1.70 -3.36
C THR A 91 7.25 3.15 -3.50
N VAL A 92 8.18 4.11 -3.46
CA VAL A 92 7.86 5.54 -3.69
C VAL A 92 7.37 5.75 -5.12
N LEU A 93 8.02 5.13 -6.11
CA LEU A 93 7.61 5.20 -7.51
C LEU A 93 6.21 4.62 -7.71
N THR A 94 5.95 3.41 -7.19
CA THR A 94 4.63 2.76 -7.25
C THR A 94 3.56 3.65 -6.63
N SER A 95 3.80 4.18 -5.44
CA SER A 95 2.86 5.05 -4.73
C SER A 95 2.61 6.36 -5.49
N THR A 96 3.64 6.94 -6.09
CA THR A 96 3.53 8.16 -6.92
C THR A 96 2.68 7.89 -8.17
N HIS A 97 2.95 6.81 -8.89
CA HIS A 97 2.20 6.45 -10.09
C HIS A 97 0.73 6.15 -9.77
N MET A 98 0.47 5.41 -8.68
CA MET A 98 -0.90 5.14 -8.23
C MET A 98 -1.64 6.42 -7.84
N LEU A 99 -1.00 7.35 -7.13
CA LEU A 99 -1.60 8.62 -6.76
C LEU A 99 -1.92 9.50 -8.01
N MET A 100 -0.99 9.55 -8.97
CA MET A 100 -1.21 10.27 -10.23
C MET A 100 -2.37 9.64 -11.02
N ALA A 101 -2.39 8.32 -11.15
CA ALA A 101 -3.43 7.59 -11.86
C ALA A 101 -4.80 7.76 -11.19
N ALA A 102 -4.86 7.68 -9.87
CA ALA A 102 -6.08 7.89 -9.10
C ALA A 102 -6.63 9.32 -9.27
N ARG A 103 -5.77 10.34 -9.21
CA ARG A 103 -6.14 11.73 -9.49
C ARG A 103 -6.73 11.88 -10.90
N ASP A 104 -6.03 11.35 -11.91
CA ASP A 104 -6.41 11.50 -13.32
C ASP A 104 -7.70 10.72 -13.65
N ALA A 105 -7.98 9.63 -12.92
CA ALA A 105 -9.21 8.85 -13.03
C ALA A 105 -10.40 9.44 -12.21
N GLY A 106 -10.16 10.51 -11.43
CA GLY A 106 -11.22 11.13 -10.62
C GLY A 106 -11.61 10.29 -9.39
N VAL A 107 -10.68 9.53 -8.82
CA VAL A 107 -10.92 8.74 -7.60
C VAL A 107 -11.30 9.67 -6.45
N GLU A 108 -12.35 9.30 -5.71
CA GLU A 108 -12.90 10.10 -4.61
C GLU A 108 -12.08 10.00 -3.33
N ARG A 109 -11.50 8.81 -3.05
CA ARG A 109 -10.67 8.55 -1.87
C ARG A 109 -9.46 7.71 -2.22
N PHE A 110 -8.30 8.17 -1.80
CA PHE A 110 -7.04 7.46 -1.89
C PHE A 110 -6.50 7.20 -0.48
N PHE A 111 -6.40 5.92 -0.12
CA PHE A 111 -5.74 5.48 1.11
C PHE A 111 -4.29 5.10 0.79
N TYR A 112 -3.36 5.67 1.55
CA TYR A 112 -1.94 5.33 1.51
C TYR A 112 -1.52 4.66 2.82
N SER A 113 -0.92 3.48 2.71
CA SER A 113 -0.34 2.81 3.87
C SER A 113 1.01 3.44 4.18
N SER A 114 1.06 4.26 5.22
CA SER A 114 2.27 4.89 5.73
C SER A 114 3.01 3.93 6.68
N SER A 115 4.04 4.42 7.37
CA SER A 115 4.87 3.63 8.27
C SER A 115 5.00 4.29 9.64
N ALA A 116 5.18 3.47 10.68
CA ALA A 116 5.58 3.96 12.00
C ALA A 116 6.98 4.60 12.00
N CYS A 117 7.80 4.33 11.00
CA CYS A 117 9.12 4.92 10.83
C CYS A 117 9.10 6.43 10.55
N VAL A 118 7.93 7.02 10.27
CA VAL A 118 7.79 8.49 10.13
C VAL A 118 7.92 9.23 11.46
N TYR A 119 7.72 8.52 12.58
CA TYR A 119 7.88 9.11 13.91
C TYR A 119 9.36 9.22 14.28
N ALA A 120 9.67 10.25 15.12
CA ALA A 120 11.05 10.47 15.57
C ALA A 120 11.59 9.25 16.33
N ALA A 121 12.77 8.78 15.93
CA ALA A 121 13.45 7.62 16.54
C ALA A 121 13.67 7.85 18.06
N ASP A 122 13.91 9.09 18.48
CA ASP A 122 14.12 9.46 19.89
C ASP A 122 12.93 9.10 20.80
N HIS A 123 11.71 9.07 20.27
CA HIS A 123 10.51 8.64 21.01
C HIS A 123 10.42 7.13 21.19
N GLN A 124 11.25 6.34 20.50
CA GLN A 124 11.20 4.88 20.45
C GLN A 124 12.41 4.21 21.13
N THR A 125 13.26 4.98 21.81
CA THR A 125 14.49 4.47 22.45
C THR A 125 14.27 3.85 23.83
N SER A 126 13.12 4.08 24.46
CA SER A 126 12.80 3.54 25.79
C SER A 126 12.18 2.15 25.70
N ALA A 127 12.54 1.28 26.66
CA ALA A 127 11.85 0.00 26.85
C ALA A 127 10.42 0.17 27.40
N ASP A 128 10.10 1.35 27.93
CA ASP A 128 8.75 1.70 28.35
C ASP A 128 7.92 2.10 27.13
N VAL A 129 6.74 1.48 27.00
CA VAL A 129 5.83 1.78 25.88
C VAL A 129 5.24 3.19 26.07
N VAL A 130 5.74 4.13 25.27
CA VAL A 130 5.13 5.47 25.15
C VAL A 130 4.22 5.45 23.92
N ALA A 131 2.94 5.74 24.12
CA ALA A 131 1.99 5.83 23.01
C ALA A 131 2.34 7.05 22.14
N LEU A 132 2.62 6.81 20.86
CA LEU A 132 2.86 7.86 19.87
C LEU A 132 1.55 8.55 19.48
N ARG A 133 1.61 9.86 19.23
CA ARG A 133 0.50 10.69 18.74
C ARG A 133 0.84 11.20 17.34
N GLU A 134 -0.17 11.58 16.55
CA GLU A 134 0.05 12.09 15.19
C GLU A 134 0.95 13.34 15.18
N GLU A 135 0.89 14.19 16.20
CA GLU A 135 1.74 15.36 16.37
C GLU A 135 3.23 15.02 16.57
N ASP A 136 3.54 13.80 17.06
CA ASP A 136 4.92 13.34 17.31
C ASP A 136 5.66 13.01 16.00
N ALA A 137 4.98 13.05 14.87
CA ALA A 137 5.61 12.91 13.55
C ALA A 137 6.36 14.19 13.11
N TYR A 138 6.17 15.35 13.81
CA TYR A 138 6.75 16.62 13.40
C TYR A 138 7.25 17.44 14.59
N PRO A 139 8.50 18.02 14.53
CA PRO A 139 9.57 17.73 13.58
C PRO A 139 10.18 16.37 13.87
N ALA A 140 10.30 15.53 12.86
CA ALA A 140 10.86 14.21 13.03
C ALA A 140 12.28 14.12 12.49
N GLN A 141 13.15 13.37 13.20
CA GLN A 141 14.26 12.67 12.59
C GLN A 141 13.77 11.23 12.37
N PRO A 142 13.27 10.91 11.16
CA PRO A 142 12.69 9.63 10.89
C PRO A 142 13.72 8.53 10.93
N GLU A 143 13.28 7.29 11.16
CA GLU A 143 14.16 6.13 11.06
C GLU A 143 14.64 5.91 9.63
N ASP A 144 15.88 5.44 9.50
CA ASP A 144 16.50 5.12 8.21
C ASP A 144 15.65 4.10 7.43
N GLY A 145 15.35 4.43 6.19
CA GLY A 145 14.77 3.52 5.21
C GLY A 145 13.36 3.88 4.76
N TYR A 146 12.43 4.20 5.66
CA TYR A 146 11.05 4.56 5.35
C TYR A 146 10.62 5.93 5.87
N GLY A 147 11.44 6.59 6.65
CA GLY A 147 11.18 7.90 7.20
C GLY A 147 11.44 9.05 6.23
#